data_e1c26e13bdc8bc8fe5b35ec361e4a717
#
_entry.id   e1c26e13bdc8bc8fe5b35ec361e4a717
#
_cell.length_a   1.000
_cell.length_b   1.000
_cell.length_c   1.000
_cell.angle_alpha   90.00
_cell.angle_beta   90.00
_cell.angle_gamma   90.00
#
_symmetry.space_group_name_H-M   'P 1'
#
loop_
_entity.id
_entity.type
_entity.pdbx_description
1 polymer ?
#
loop_
_entity_poly.entity_id
_entity_poly.type
_entity_poly.pdbx_seq_one_letter_code
_entity_poly.pdbx_strand_id
1 'polypeptide(L)'
;MIYFDAGATTLEKPAAVGRAMAQATHAMSSPGRGSYPASRRAEETAYLCRQEAAELLGVPQPENVIITTSATHGLNIAIRSLLGSGDRVVISGYEHNAVTRPLHAIPGLSVTVIDTPLFRPDLAAEEFRRAIRQLRPRAVVCTHVSNVFGSVLPVADIAETCRETETPLIVDASQSAGVLPVDLSGWGAAFVALPGHKGLYGPQGTGLLLCGGEGAKPLLYGGTGSMSRLQDMPPDLPDRLEAGTHNMPGIAGLLEGIRFVRRQGVDAIAARERRVAQRAAQGLERLPGVRIFWDRELRHQTGVVSFVTEGRNCEEVGEALARRGIALRAGLHCAPLAHRTAGTLETGTLRLSTSFFNTPDQADRLVWSVSRVLRENVEL
;
A
#
# COMPACT_ATOMS: atom_id res chain seq x y z
N MET A 1 21.40 -10.61 -8.47
CA MET A 1 19.98 -10.53 -8.85
C MET A 1 19.56 -9.07 -8.87
N ILE A 2 18.93 -8.62 -9.93
CA ILE A 2 18.30 -7.29 -10.01
C ILE A 2 16.85 -7.44 -9.57
N TYR A 3 16.43 -6.65 -8.60
CA TYR A 3 15.11 -6.79 -7.98
C TYR A 3 14.20 -5.62 -8.36
N PHE A 4 13.14 -5.91 -9.09
CA PHE A 4 12.10 -4.98 -9.53
C PHE A 4 10.69 -5.39 -9.07
N ASP A 5 10.57 -5.98 -7.87
CA ASP A 5 9.27 -6.35 -7.27
C ASP A 5 9.02 -5.63 -5.92
N ALA A 6 9.48 -4.37 -5.80
CA ALA A 6 9.29 -3.57 -4.60
C ALA A 6 7.79 -3.33 -4.26
N GLY A 7 6.91 -3.33 -5.27
CA GLY A 7 5.46 -3.25 -5.09
C GLY A 7 4.84 -4.45 -4.37
N ALA A 8 5.54 -5.61 -4.32
CA ALA A 8 5.16 -6.72 -3.47
C ALA A 8 5.76 -6.56 -2.06
N THR A 9 7.05 -6.33 -1.97
CA THR A 9 7.80 -5.98 -0.76
C THR A 9 9.17 -5.40 -1.15
N THR A 10 9.69 -4.44 -0.42
CA THR A 10 11.09 -4.03 -0.62
C THR A 10 12.04 -5.12 -0.11
N LEU A 11 12.92 -5.62 -0.97
CA LEU A 11 13.93 -6.62 -0.58
C LEU A 11 15.10 -5.95 0.13
N GLU A 12 15.67 -4.95 -0.51
CA GLU A 12 16.74 -4.14 0.08
C GLU A 12 16.16 -3.12 1.05
N LYS A 13 16.72 -3.08 2.25
CA LYS A 13 16.28 -2.19 3.33
C LYS A 13 17.47 -1.41 3.89
N PRO A 14 17.22 -0.23 4.48
CA PRO A 14 18.27 0.48 5.22
C PRO A 14 18.90 -0.42 6.29
N ALA A 15 20.22 -0.43 6.40
CA ALA A 15 20.92 -1.31 7.34
C ALA A 15 20.48 -1.10 8.82
N ALA A 16 19.97 0.07 9.17
CA ALA A 16 19.42 0.38 10.49
C ALA A 16 18.21 -0.51 10.83
N VAL A 17 17.38 -0.86 9.84
CA VAL A 17 16.19 -1.71 10.03
C VAL A 17 16.59 -3.09 10.59
N GLY A 18 17.52 -3.78 9.94
CA GLY A 18 17.97 -5.09 10.41
C GLY A 18 18.66 -5.04 11.77
N ARG A 19 19.47 -3.99 12.03
CA ARG A 19 20.13 -3.80 13.34
C ARG A 19 19.11 -3.57 14.45
N ALA A 20 18.10 -2.72 14.24
CA ALA A 20 17.07 -2.44 15.23
C ALA A 20 16.24 -3.70 15.55
N MET A 21 15.88 -4.48 14.54
CA MET A 21 15.17 -5.76 14.73
C MET A 21 15.98 -6.73 15.60
N ALA A 22 17.25 -6.93 15.27
CA ALA A 22 18.14 -7.83 16.04
C ALA A 22 18.29 -7.34 17.50
N GLN A 23 18.50 -6.05 17.70
CA GLN A 23 18.61 -5.46 19.03
C GLN A 23 17.32 -5.63 19.84
N ALA A 24 16.18 -5.38 19.24
CA ALA A 24 14.87 -5.50 19.89
C ALA A 24 14.60 -6.91 20.40
N THR A 25 15.02 -7.94 19.65
CA THR A 25 14.85 -9.35 20.01
C THR A 25 15.50 -9.70 21.37
N HIS A 26 16.59 -9.03 21.72
CA HIS A 26 17.34 -9.30 22.96
C HIS A 26 17.12 -8.26 24.07
N ALA A 27 16.63 -7.06 23.72
CA ALA A 27 16.61 -5.92 24.65
C ALA A 27 15.20 -5.43 25.02
N MET A 28 14.15 -5.92 24.35
CA MET A 28 12.78 -5.50 24.57
C MET A 28 11.90 -6.65 25.05
N SER A 29 10.97 -6.35 25.95
CA SER A 29 9.90 -7.23 26.38
C SER A 29 8.55 -6.68 25.93
N SER A 30 7.44 -7.10 26.57
CA SER A 30 6.11 -6.55 26.30
C SER A 30 6.04 -5.07 26.75
N PRO A 31 5.51 -4.16 25.92
CA PRO A 31 5.31 -2.76 26.30
C PRO A 31 4.19 -2.62 27.34
N GLY A 32 4.21 -1.52 28.12
CA GLY A 32 3.09 -0.99 28.88
C GLY A 32 2.81 -1.59 30.26
N ARG A 33 3.56 -2.59 30.79
CA ARG A 33 3.27 -3.19 32.11
C ARG A 33 4.43 -3.39 33.05
N GLY A 34 5.66 -3.28 32.57
CA GLY A 34 6.83 -3.51 33.40
C GLY A 34 7.52 -2.21 33.77
N SER A 35 7.81 -2.02 35.05
CA SER A 35 8.66 -0.90 35.49
C SER A 35 10.16 -1.12 35.22
N TYR A 36 10.53 -2.25 34.61
CA TYR A 36 11.91 -2.62 34.29
C TYR A 36 12.38 -2.12 32.91
N PRO A 37 13.70 -1.99 32.70
CA PRO A 37 14.24 -1.31 31.51
C PRO A 37 13.80 -1.90 30.16
N ALA A 38 13.64 -3.22 30.03
CA ALA A 38 13.24 -3.85 28.77
C ALA A 38 11.80 -3.51 28.38
N SER A 39 10.88 -3.39 29.35
CA SER A 39 9.49 -2.99 29.09
C SER A 39 9.39 -1.50 28.72
N ARG A 40 10.12 -0.62 29.41
CA ARG A 40 10.15 0.81 29.08
C ARG A 40 10.70 1.07 27.68
N ARG A 41 11.77 0.36 27.29
CA ARG A 41 12.30 0.45 25.91
C ARG A 41 11.30 0.02 24.86
N ALA A 42 10.52 -1.04 25.13
CA ALA A 42 9.49 -1.51 24.23
C ALA A 42 8.38 -0.45 24.08
N GLU A 43 7.90 0.12 25.18
CA GLU A 43 6.89 1.17 25.21
C GLU A 43 7.36 2.42 24.46
N GLU A 44 8.56 2.91 24.78
CA GLU A 44 9.17 4.06 24.10
C GLU A 44 9.33 3.81 22.59
N THR A 45 9.79 2.62 22.18
CA THR A 45 9.96 2.28 20.77
C THR A 45 8.60 2.25 20.03
N ALA A 46 7.57 1.69 20.64
CA ALA A 46 6.23 1.69 20.06
C ALA A 46 5.66 3.12 19.94
N TYR A 47 5.83 3.94 20.97
CA TYR A 47 5.42 5.35 20.96
C TYR A 47 6.16 6.15 19.88
N LEU A 48 7.49 6.06 19.83
CA LEU A 48 8.30 6.73 18.79
C LEU A 48 7.91 6.28 17.38
N CYS A 49 7.59 5.00 17.18
CA CYS A 49 7.12 4.50 15.88
C CYS A 49 5.81 5.19 15.46
N ARG A 50 4.86 5.36 16.38
CA ARG A 50 3.62 6.09 16.13
C ARG A 50 3.88 7.57 15.87
N GLN A 51 4.71 8.21 16.67
CA GLN A 51 5.04 9.62 16.53
C GLN A 51 5.68 9.92 15.16
N GLU A 52 6.71 9.16 14.78
CA GLU A 52 7.39 9.32 13.48
C GLU A 52 6.44 9.05 12.30
N ALA A 53 5.54 8.08 12.45
CA ALA A 53 4.50 7.81 11.46
C ALA A 53 3.46 8.94 11.41
N ALA A 54 3.02 9.47 12.55
CA ALA A 54 2.07 10.55 12.64
C ALA A 54 2.59 11.81 11.93
N GLU A 55 3.85 12.17 12.19
CA GLU A 55 4.49 13.30 11.54
C GLU A 55 4.67 13.12 10.02
N LEU A 56 4.98 11.90 9.56
CA LEU A 56 5.14 11.60 8.13
C LEU A 56 3.80 11.58 7.37
N LEU A 57 2.69 11.19 8.04
CA LEU A 57 1.42 10.83 7.40
C LEU A 57 0.27 11.78 7.77
N GLY A 58 0.58 12.94 8.34
CA GLY A 58 -0.38 13.99 8.67
C GLY A 58 -1.42 13.57 9.72
N VAL A 59 -1.02 12.80 10.73
CA VAL A 59 -1.88 12.40 11.84
C VAL A 59 -1.66 13.31 13.04
N PRO A 60 -2.72 13.96 13.58
CA PRO A 60 -2.55 14.95 14.65
C PRO A 60 -2.04 14.38 15.98
N GLN A 61 -2.43 13.15 16.30
CA GLN A 61 -2.13 12.50 17.57
C GLN A 61 -1.53 11.11 17.32
N PRO A 62 -0.38 10.76 17.89
CA PRO A 62 0.25 9.46 17.72
C PRO A 62 -0.64 8.27 18.12
N GLU A 63 -1.56 8.46 19.05
CA GLU A 63 -2.52 7.45 19.51
C GLU A 63 -3.48 7.02 18.39
N ASN A 64 -3.70 7.86 17.39
CA ASN A 64 -4.52 7.56 16.22
C ASN A 64 -3.76 6.76 15.13
N VAL A 65 -2.49 6.44 15.37
CA VAL A 65 -1.71 5.52 14.55
C VAL A 65 -1.76 4.13 15.17
N ILE A 66 -2.54 3.24 14.59
CA ILE A 66 -2.72 1.87 15.08
C ILE A 66 -1.71 0.96 14.40
N ILE A 67 -0.92 0.23 15.19
CA ILE A 67 0.01 -0.76 14.69
C ILE A 67 -0.75 -2.04 14.33
N THR A 68 -0.64 -2.45 13.09
CA THR A 68 -1.28 -3.65 12.56
C THR A 68 -0.24 -4.63 12.02
N THR A 69 -0.65 -5.85 11.70
CA THR A 69 0.24 -6.85 11.09
C THR A 69 0.43 -6.64 9.58
N SER A 70 -0.46 -5.87 8.93
CA SER A 70 -0.45 -5.61 7.49
C SER A 70 -1.49 -4.54 7.13
N ALA A 71 -1.41 -3.97 5.93
CA ALA A 71 -2.48 -3.13 5.38
C ALA A 71 -3.82 -3.89 5.31
N THR A 72 -3.81 -5.18 4.98
CA THR A 72 -5.01 -6.01 4.94
C THR A 72 -5.72 -6.05 6.30
N HIS A 73 -4.97 -6.15 7.40
CA HIS A 73 -5.53 -6.08 8.75
C HIS A 73 -6.19 -4.70 8.98
N GLY A 74 -5.48 -3.61 8.68
CA GLY A 74 -6.02 -2.25 8.82
C GLY A 74 -7.26 -2.01 7.96
N LEU A 75 -7.28 -2.45 6.70
CA LEU A 75 -8.43 -2.34 5.80
C LEU A 75 -9.64 -3.13 6.32
N ASN A 76 -9.44 -4.32 6.90
CA ASN A 76 -10.54 -5.07 7.51
C ASN A 76 -11.12 -4.33 8.73
N ILE A 77 -10.30 -3.74 9.59
CA ILE A 77 -10.77 -2.90 10.70
C ILE A 77 -11.59 -1.74 10.14
N ALA A 78 -11.06 -0.97 9.18
CA ALA A 78 -11.70 0.21 8.61
C ALA A 78 -13.06 -0.14 7.95
N ILE A 79 -13.07 -1.15 7.08
CA ILE A 79 -14.26 -1.60 6.34
C ILE A 79 -15.35 -2.09 7.33
N ARG A 80 -14.97 -2.95 8.29
CA ARG A 80 -15.93 -3.49 9.28
C ARG A 80 -16.38 -2.46 10.30
N SER A 81 -15.64 -1.37 10.48
CA SER A 81 -16.07 -0.26 11.34
C SER A 81 -17.22 0.54 10.72
N LEU A 82 -17.21 0.72 9.40
CA LEU A 82 -18.12 1.63 8.70
C LEU A 82 -19.28 0.93 7.98
N LEU A 83 -19.07 -0.31 7.51
CA LEU A 83 -19.97 -1.00 6.59
C LEU A 83 -20.61 -2.25 7.21
N GLY A 84 -21.89 -2.41 6.95
CA GLY A 84 -22.70 -3.55 7.35
C GLY A 84 -23.62 -4.06 6.23
N SER A 85 -24.49 -5.01 6.57
CA SER A 85 -25.48 -5.57 5.66
C SER A 85 -26.45 -4.49 5.16
N GLY A 86 -26.72 -4.46 3.86
CA GLY A 86 -27.65 -3.51 3.23
C GLY A 86 -27.07 -2.14 2.93
N ASP A 87 -25.84 -1.85 3.36
CA ASP A 87 -25.16 -0.58 3.03
C ASP A 87 -24.78 -0.49 1.54
N ARG A 88 -24.48 0.73 1.12
CA ARG A 88 -23.91 1.04 -0.21
C ARG A 88 -22.48 1.56 -0.05
N VAL A 89 -21.57 1.10 -0.90
CA VAL A 89 -20.19 1.58 -0.95
C VAL A 89 -19.79 1.89 -2.39
N VAL A 90 -19.03 2.95 -2.57
CA VAL A 90 -18.40 3.30 -3.85
C VAL A 90 -16.91 3.00 -3.74
N ILE A 91 -16.35 2.32 -4.74
CA ILE A 91 -14.92 1.95 -4.77
C ILE A 91 -14.30 2.28 -6.13
N SER A 92 -12.98 2.37 -6.21
CA SER A 92 -12.28 2.50 -7.49
C SER A 92 -12.23 1.17 -8.27
N GLY A 93 -12.10 1.25 -9.59
CA GLY A 93 -11.84 0.10 -10.47
C GLY A 93 -10.43 -0.49 -10.30
N TYR A 94 -9.60 0.08 -9.42
CA TYR A 94 -8.19 -0.32 -9.23
C TYR A 94 -7.90 -0.97 -7.88
N GLU A 95 -8.94 -1.36 -7.13
CA GLU A 95 -8.78 -1.92 -5.79
C GLU A 95 -8.08 -3.28 -5.76
N HIS A 96 -7.23 -3.44 -4.75
CA HIS A 96 -6.60 -4.72 -4.43
C HIS A 96 -7.59 -5.66 -3.73
N ASN A 97 -7.33 -6.98 -3.75
CA ASN A 97 -8.12 -7.99 -3.03
C ASN A 97 -8.24 -7.74 -1.52
N ALA A 98 -7.33 -6.97 -0.93
CA ALA A 98 -7.42 -6.56 0.48
C ALA A 98 -8.62 -5.63 0.76
N VAL A 99 -9.18 -4.99 -0.28
CA VAL A 99 -10.42 -4.21 -0.24
C VAL A 99 -11.61 -5.03 -0.75
N THR A 100 -11.49 -5.62 -1.94
CA THR A 100 -12.64 -6.25 -2.60
C THR A 100 -13.16 -7.49 -1.86
N ARG A 101 -12.27 -8.29 -1.27
CA ARG A 101 -12.68 -9.51 -0.53
C ARG A 101 -13.40 -9.21 0.78
N PRO A 102 -12.93 -8.29 1.66
CA PRO A 102 -13.69 -7.89 2.84
C PRO A 102 -15.06 -7.29 2.51
N LEU A 103 -15.18 -6.51 1.43
CA LEU A 103 -16.47 -5.98 0.96
C LEU A 103 -17.39 -7.10 0.50
N HIS A 104 -16.88 -8.03 -0.32
CA HIS A 104 -17.65 -9.18 -0.78
C HIS A 104 -18.13 -10.08 0.38
N ALA A 105 -17.38 -10.14 1.47
CA ALA A 105 -17.74 -10.91 2.66
C ALA A 105 -18.81 -10.25 3.56
N ILE A 106 -19.35 -9.08 3.20
CA ILE A 106 -20.48 -8.44 3.89
C ILE A 106 -21.76 -8.80 3.13
N PRO A 107 -22.67 -9.59 3.73
CA PRO A 107 -23.91 -10.00 3.08
C PRO A 107 -24.80 -8.79 2.72
N GLY A 108 -25.30 -8.74 1.50
CA GLY A 108 -26.23 -7.68 1.07
C GLY A 108 -25.59 -6.30 0.86
N LEU A 109 -24.27 -6.17 0.95
CA LEU A 109 -23.57 -4.91 0.62
C LEU A 109 -23.70 -4.62 -0.89
N SER A 110 -24.12 -3.41 -1.24
CA SER A 110 -24.15 -2.93 -2.62
C SER A 110 -22.85 -2.19 -2.96
N VAL A 111 -22.07 -2.75 -3.88
CA VAL A 111 -20.78 -2.19 -4.30
C VAL A 111 -20.90 -1.55 -5.67
N THR A 112 -20.65 -0.26 -5.76
CA THR A 112 -20.52 0.48 -7.04
C THR A 112 -19.06 0.72 -7.35
N VAL A 113 -18.62 0.24 -8.51
CA VAL A 113 -17.24 0.39 -8.98
C VAL A 113 -17.15 1.57 -9.93
N ILE A 114 -16.22 2.48 -9.68
CA ILE A 114 -15.87 3.60 -10.57
C ILE A 114 -14.76 3.12 -11.51
N ASP A 115 -15.18 2.84 -12.73
CA ASP A 115 -14.33 2.29 -13.80
C ASP A 115 -13.90 3.45 -14.72
N THR A 116 -12.63 3.84 -14.65
CA THR A 116 -12.08 4.98 -15.41
C THR A 116 -10.76 4.58 -16.08
N PRO A 117 -10.40 5.23 -17.22
CA PRO A 117 -9.13 4.94 -17.89
C PRO A 117 -7.91 5.20 -17.00
N LEU A 118 -6.84 4.44 -17.26
CA LEU A 118 -5.54 4.64 -16.59
C LEU A 118 -5.02 6.07 -16.80
N PHE A 119 -4.36 6.61 -15.78
CA PHE A 119 -3.67 7.90 -15.81
C PHE A 119 -4.59 9.11 -16.13
N ARG A 120 -5.90 8.99 -15.83
CA ARG A 120 -6.89 10.05 -15.99
C ARG A 120 -7.54 10.38 -14.64
N PRO A 121 -6.77 11.00 -13.71
CA PRO A 121 -7.32 11.41 -12.41
C PRO A 121 -8.45 12.42 -12.52
N ASP A 122 -8.46 13.26 -13.57
CA ASP A 122 -9.52 14.19 -13.90
C ASP A 122 -10.88 13.46 -14.07
N LEU A 123 -10.91 12.43 -14.90
CA LEU A 123 -12.12 11.63 -15.12
C LEU A 123 -12.51 10.84 -13.86
N ALA A 124 -11.53 10.32 -13.14
CA ALA A 124 -11.81 9.60 -11.90
C ALA A 124 -12.46 10.53 -10.86
N ALA A 125 -11.96 11.74 -10.67
CA ALA A 125 -12.53 12.73 -9.75
C ALA A 125 -13.99 13.07 -10.12
N GLU A 126 -14.26 13.27 -11.41
CA GLU A 126 -15.62 13.58 -11.89
C GLU A 126 -16.60 12.42 -11.64
N GLU A 127 -16.22 11.19 -11.98
CA GLU A 127 -17.05 10.01 -11.81
C GLU A 127 -17.31 9.70 -10.32
N PHE A 128 -16.30 9.82 -9.47
CA PHE A 128 -16.48 9.69 -8.02
C PHE A 128 -17.44 10.76 -7.50
N ARG A 129 -17.26 12.03 -7.88
CA ARG A 129 -18.14 13.13 -7.46
C ARG A 129 -19.59 12.86 -7.86
N ARG A 130 -19.82 12.41 -9.09
CA ARG A 130 -21.14 12.05 -9.59
C ARG A 130 -21.75 10.91 -8.75
N ALA A 131 -21.03 9.82 -8.59
CA ALA A 131 -21.51 8.64 -7.87
C ALA A 131 -21.79 8.94 -6.40
N ILE A 132 -20.90 9.64 -5.70
CA ILE A 132 -21.08 10.01 -4.29
C ILE A 132 -22.33 10.85 -4.08
N ARG A 133 -22.54 11.89 -4.91
CA ARG A 133 -23.70 12.77 -4.79
C ARG A 133 -25.02 12.08 -5.14
N GLN A 134 -25.04 11.19 -6.15
CA GLN A 134 -26.23 10.47 -6.58
C GLN A 134 -26.61 9.32 -5.65
N LEU A 135 -25.64 8.52 -5.24
CA LEU A 135 -25.87 7.27 -4.50
C LEU A 135 -25.93 7.47 -2.99
N ARG A 136 -25.33 8.56 -2.48
CA ARG A 136 -25.17 8.80 -1.03
C ARG A 136 -24.69 7.53 -0.33
N PRO A 137 -23.51 7.00 -0.68
CA PRO A 137 -23.02 5.75 -0.12
C PRO A 137 -22.71 5.89 1.39
N ARG A 138 -22.75 4.78 2.11
CA ARG A 138 -22.35 4.74 3.52
C ARG A 138 -20.86 5.04 3.71
N ALA A 139 -20.03 4.68 2.74
CA ALA A 139 -18.60 4.99 2.70
C ALA A 139 -18.07 4.96 1.26
N VAL A 140 -16.93 5.58 1.05
CA VAL A 140 -16.08 5.46 -0.15
C VAL A 140 -14.80 4.73 0.24
N VAL A 141 -14.33 3.79 -0.60
CA VAL A 141 -13.00 3.18 -0.46
C VAL A 141 -12.23 3.44 -1.74
N CYS A 142 -11.04 3.99 -1.63
CA CYS A 142 -10.20 4.30 -2.80
C CYS A 142 -8.74 3.94 -2.54
N THR A 143 -8.15 3.11 -3.41
CA THR A 143 -6.69 2.99 -3.43
C THR A 143 -6.08 4.30 -3.93
N HIS A 144 -5.01 4.77 -3.28
CA HIS A 144 -4.32 5.98 -3.72
C HIS A 144 -3.46 5.73 -4.97
N VAL A 145 -2.89 4.53 -5.08
CA VAL A 145 -2.07 4.12 -6.22
C VAL A 145 -2.37 2.66 -6.58
N SER A 146 -2.69 2.42 -7.84
CA SER A 146 -2.85 1.05 -8.35
C SER A 146 -1.57 0.23 -8.19
N ASN A 147 -1.67 -0.91 -7.52
CA ASN A 147 -0.54 -1.82 -7.34
C ASN A 147 -0.13 -2.54 -8.62
N VAL A 148 -0.94 -2.47 -9.68
CA VAL A 148 -0.67 -3.07 -10.99
C VAL A 148 -0.01 -2.07 -11.92
N PHE A 149 -0.62 -0.90 -12.07
CA PHE A 149 -0.24 0.07 -13.10
C PHE A 149 0.49 1.30 -12.56
N GLY A 150 0.58 1.45 -11.25
CA GLY A 150 1.18 2.64 -10.64
C GLY A 150 0.36 3.93 -10.84
N SER A 151 -0.84 3.83 -11.46
CA SER A 151 -1.73 4.96 -11.69
C SER A 151 -2.15 5.59 -10.37
N VAL A 152 -1.97 6.90 -10.26
CA VAL A 152 -2.33 7.68 -9.08
C VAL A 152 -3.79 8.11 -9.20
N LEU A 153 -4.60 7.84 -8.19
CA LEU A 153 -5.99 8.25 -8.11
C LEU A 153 -6.10 9.58 -7.34
N PRO A 154 -7.10 10.41 -7.66
CA PRO A 154 -7.25 11.77 -7.14
C PRO A 154 -7.89 11.77 -5.74
N VAL A 155 -7.20 11.20 -4.75
CA VAL A 155 -7.73 11.04 -3.38
C VAL A 155 -8.11 12.38 -2.77
N ALA A 156 -7.37 13.46 -3.05
CA ALA A 156 -7.69 14.79 -2.53
C ALA A 156 -9.05 15.31 -3.05
N ASP A 157 -9.34 15.18 -4.36
CA ASP A 157 -10.62 15.61 -4.96
C ASP A 157 -11.78 14.72 -4.47
N ILE A 158 -11.53 13.42 -4.31
CA ILE A 158 -12.51 12.48 -3.75
C ILE A 158 -12.83 12.86 -2.31
N ALA A 159 -11.80 13.16 -1.52
CA ALA A 159 -11.91 13.56 -0.11
C ALA A 159 -12.70 14.88 0.05
N GLU A 160 -12.50 15.85 -0.84
CA GLU A 160 -13.29 17.08 -0.85
C GLU A 160 -14.78 16.79 -1.03
N THR A 161 -15.13 15.96 -2.02
CA THR A 161 -16.52 15.53 -2.24
C THR A 161 -17.08 14.73 -1.05
N CYS A 162 -16.27 13.88 -0.44
CA CYS A 162 -16.66 13.12 0.74
C CYS A 162 -16.96 14.04 1.94
N ARG A 163 -16.18 15.09 2.15
CA ARG A 163 -16.43 16.11 3.19
C ARG A 163 -17.72 16.88 2.93
N GLU A 164 -17.95 17.33 1.71
CA GLU A 164 -19.18 18.05 1.32
C GLU A 164 -20.45 17.22 1.55
N THR A 165 -20.35 15.91 1.46
CA THR A 165 -21.48 14.98 1.56
C THR A 165 -21.52 14.22 2.89
N GLU A 166 -20.61 14.54 3.82
CA GLU A 166 -20.43 13.84 5.10
C GLU A 166 -20.27 12.32 4.92
N THR A 167 -19.66 11.88 3.83
CA THR A 167 -19.43 10.48 3.49
C THR A 167 -18.04 10.06 3.97
N PRO A 168 -17.90 9.07 4.86
CA PRO A 168 -16.59 8.59 5.30
C PRO A 168 -15.74 8.03 4.15
N LEU A 169 -14.44 8.40 4.12
CA LEU A 169 -13.47 7.92 3.17
C LEU A 169 -12.48 6.96 3.82
N ILE A 170 -12.27 5.80 3.20
CA ILE A 170 -11.18 4.86 3.51
C ILE A 170 -10.18 4.91 2.36
N VAL A 171 -8.91 5.12 2.66
CA VAL A 171 -7.83 5.13 1.67
C VAL A 171 -6.91 3.93 1.85
N ASP A 172 -6.70 3.14 0.79
CA ASP A 172 -5.60 2.18 0.73
C ASP A 172 -4.33 2.88 0.21
N ALA A 173 -3.43 3.21 1.12
CA ALA A 173 -2.15 3.85 0.82
C ALA A 173 -0.99 2.84 0.65
N SER A 174 -1.29 1.58 0.33
CA SER A 174 -0.28 0.50 0.27
C SER A 174 0.82 0.69 -0.77
N GLN A 175 0.60 1.51 -1.79
CA GLN A 175 1.60 1.80 -2.83
C GLN A 175 2.05 3.26 -2.82
N SER A 176 1.44 4.10 -1.98
CA SER A 176 1.76 5.54 -1.91
C SER A 176 2.55 5.92 -0.67
N ALA A 177 2.31 5.28 0.48
CA ALA A 177 3.02 5.62 1.71
C ALA A 177 4.54 5.48 1.54
N GLY A 178 5.27 6.58 1.80
CA GLY A 178 6.72 6.67 1.61
C GLY A 178 7.18 7.00 0.18
N VAL A 179 6.25 7.07 -0.79
CA VAL A 179 6.54 7.38 -2.21
C VAL A 179 5.77 8.62 -2.69
N LEU A 180 4.57 8.84 -2.18
CA LEU A 180 3.78 10.05 -2.39
C LEU A 180 3.36 10.63 -1.03
N PRO A 181 3.06 11.93 -0.96
CA PRO A 181 2.45 12.50 0.23
C PRO A 181 1.17 11.77 0.61
N VAL A 182 1.07 11.37 1.87
CA VAL A 182 -0.13 10.83 2.50
C VAL A 182 -0.44 11.75 3.68
N ASP A 183 -1.64 12.33 3.70
CA ASP A 183 -2.05 13.28 4.71
C ASP A 183 -3.47 12.97 5.19
N LEU A 184 -3.57 12.24 6.31
CA LEU A 184 -4.85 11.86 6.90
C LEU A 184 -5.74 13.09 7.16
N SER A 185 -5.17 14.12 7.79
CA SER A 185 -5.92 15.32 8.19
C SER A 185 -6.30 16.18 7.00
N GLY A 186 -5.36 16.38 6.06
CA GLY A 186 -5.61 17.15 4.83
C GLY A 186 -6.73 16.52 3.98
N TRP A 187 -6.80 15.20 3.94
CA TRP A 187 -7.90 14.51 3.28
C TRP A 187 -9.18 14.46 4.11
N GLY A 188 -9.11 14.59 5.45
CA GLY A 188 -10.24 14.33 6.32
C GLY A 188 -10.75 12.89 6.19
N ALA A 189 -9.86 11.94 5.86
CA ALA A 189 -10.22 10.54 5.71
C ALA A 189 -10.57 9.92 7.06
N ALA A 190 -11.60 9.06 7.08
CA ALA A 190 -11.94 8.31 8.28
C ALA A 190 -10.84 7.31 8.62
N PHE A 191 -10.25 6.68 7.60
CA PHE A 191 -9.18 5.70 7.76
C PHE A 191 -8.20 5.75 6.59
N VAL A 192 -6.91 5.56 6.90
CA VAL A 192 -5.86 5.29 5.90
C VAL A 192 -5.09 4.05 6.32
N ALA A 193 -5.04 3.03 5.48
CA ALA A 193 -4.33 1.78 5.77
C ALA A 193 -3.08 1.62 4.88
N LEU A 194 -2.00 1.12 5.46
CA LEU A 194 -0.72 0.96 4.75
C LEU A 194 0.16 -0.14 5.36
N PRO A 195 1.00 -0.82 4.56
CA PRO A 195 1.95 -1.81 5.04
C PRO A 195 3.28 -1.17 5.41
N GLY A 196 3.96 -1.73 6.41
CA GLY A 196 5.29 -1.27 6.78
C GLY A 196 6.41 -1.71 5.83
N HIS A 197 6.19 -2.79 5.07
CA HIS A 197 7.26 -3.49 4.33
C HIS A 197 7.45 -3.07 2.87
N LYS A 198 6.71 -2.08 2.38
CA LYS A 198 6.86 -1.50 1.02
C LYS A 198 7.59 -0.16 1.09
N GLY A 199 6.96 0.94 0.69
CA GLY A 199 7.58 2.26 0.65
C GLY A 199 8.05 2.82 2.00
N LEU A 200 7.63 2.25 3.12
CA LEU A 200 8.18 2.58 4.45
C LEU A 200 9.45 1.79 4.81
N TYR A 201 9.92 0.88 3.98
CA TYR A 201 11.16 0.10 4.16
C TYR A 201 11.26 -0.70 5.47
N GLY A 202 10.15 -0.87 6.20
CA GLY A 202 10.07 -1.70 7.40
C GLY A 202 10.01 -3.21 7.08
N PRO A 203 9.99 -4.09 8.08
CA PRO A 203 9.91 -5.53 7.87
C PRO A 203 8.49 -5.98 7.50
N GLN A 204 8.39 -7.16 6.89
CA GLN A 204 7.13 -7.87 6.73
C GLN A 204 6.49 -8.17 8.10
N GLY A 205 5.16 -8.35 8.12
CA GLY A 205 4.43 -8.55 9.38
C GLY A 205 4.21 -7.26 10.17
N THR A 206 4.35 -6.10 9.51
CA THR A 206 4.04 -4.77 10.04
C THR A 206 3.15 -3.98 9.08
N GLY A 207 2.27 -3.17 9.64
CA GLY A 207 1.40 -2.23 8.94
C GLY A 207 0.89 -1.18 9.91
N LEU A 208 0.23 -0.18 9.38
CA LEU A 208 -0.41 0.88 10.14
C LEU A 208 -1.83 1.11 9.63
N LEU A 209 -2.71 1.45 10.56
CA LEU A 209 -4.02 2.03 10.29
C LEU A 209 -4.06 3.41 10.96
N LEU A 210 -4.30 4.44 10.18
CA LEU A 210 -4.48 5.80 10.66
C LEU A 210 -5.97 6.03 10.86
N CYS A 211 -6.37 6.53 12.03
CA CYS A 211 -7.75 6.81 12.40
C CYS A 211 -7.99 8.32 12.42
N GLY A 212 -8.86 8.82 11.52
CA GLY A 212 -9.18 10.25 11.38
C GLY A 212 -10.42 10.69 12.17
N GLY A 213 -11.15 9.75 12.78
CA GLY A 213 -12.39 10.06 13.48
C GLY A 213 -12.76 9.00 14.51
N GLU A 214 -13.92 9.21 15.12
CA GLU A 214 -14.54 8.26 16.04
C GLU A 214 -15.20 7.08 15.30
N GLY A 215 -15.52 6.00 16.03
CA GLY A 215 -16.29 4.88 15.50
C GLY A 215 -15.47 3.69 15.00
N ALA A 216 -14.15 3.71 15.17
CA ALA A 216 -13.32 2.53 14.91
C ALA A 216 -13.72 1.36 15.83
N LYS A 217 -13.99 0.20 15.23
CA LYS A 217 -14.43 -1.01 15.93
C LYS A 217 -13.33 -2.06 15.93
N PRO A 218 -13.11 -2.79 17.03
CA PRO A 218 -12.14 -3.86 17.06
C PRO A 218 -12.53 -4.99 16.10
N LEU A 219 -11.55 -5.53 15.40
CA LEU A 219 -11.69 -6.74 14.60
C LEU A 219 -11.33 -7.98 15.44
N LEU A 220 -10.37 -7.81 16.33
CA LEU A 220 -9.90 -8.83 17.25
C LEU A 220 -10.20 -8.38 18.69
N TYR A 221 -10.58 -9.33 19.52
CA TYR A 221 -10.87 -9.12 20.94
C TYR A 221 -9.82 -9.89 21.75
N GLY A 222 -9.23 -9.25 22.77
CA GLY A 222 -8.24 -9.87 23.62
C GLY A 222 -7.56 -8.89 24.57
N GLY A 223 -6.53 -9.34 25.25
CA GLY A 223 -5.76 -8.50 26.16
C GLY A 223 -4.97 -7.42 25.43
N THR A 224 -5.03 -6.19 25.91
CA THR A 224 -4.34 -5.03 25.35
C THR A 224 -3.22 -4.52 26.24
N GLY A 225 -3.17 -4.98 27.46
CA GLY A 225 -2.22 -4.46 28.44
C GLY A 225 -2.83 -3.44 29.40
N SER A 226 -3.96 -2.83 29.08
CA SER A 226 -4.66 -1.83 29.89
C SER A 226 -6.06 -2.31 30.33
N MET A 227 -6.66 -1.62 31.29
CA MET A 227 -8.07 -1.76 31.72
C MET A 227 -8.54 -3.21 31.94
N SER A 228 -7.69 -4.08 32.49
CA SER A 228 -7.91 -5.54 32.60
C SER A 228 -9.18 -5.97 33.36
N ARG A 229 -9.85 -5.06 34.04
CA ARG A 229 -11.13 -5.31 34.74
C ARG A 229 -12.34 -5.26 33.81
N LEU A 230 -12.22 -4.58 32.65
CA LEU A 230 -13.29 -4.49 31.67
C LEU A 230 -13.34 -5.78 30.86
N GLN A 231 -14.55 -6.28 30.58
CA GLN A 231 -14.76 -7.38 29.63
C GLN A 231 -14.82 -6.88 28.18
N ASP A 232 -15.25 -5.64 27.98
CA ASP A 232 -15.20 -4.97 26.70
C ASP A 232 -13.77 -4.50 26.39
N MET A 233 -13.48 -4.32 25.10
CA MET A 233 -12.22 -3.69 24.69
C MET A 233 -12.14 -2.27 25.26
N PRO A 234 -10.92 -1.78 25.58
CA PRO A 234 -10.73 -0.40 26.06
C PRO A 234 -11.39 0.63 25.15
N PRO A 235 -11.94 1.74 25.70
CA PRO A 235 -12.60 2.76 24.90
C PRO A 235 -11.61 3.62 24.08
N ASP A 236 -10.35 3.67 24.49
CA ASP A 236 -9.37 4.58 23.93
C ASP A 236 -8.49 3.91 22.88
N LEU A 237 -8.05 4.70 21.90
CA LEU A 237 -7.00 4.31 20.96
C LEU A 237 -5.63 4.49 21.63
N PRO A 238 -4.66 3.68 21.27
CA PRO A 238 -4.69 2.59 20.29
C PRO A 238 -5.23 1.27 20.83
N ASP A 239 -5.39 1.12 22.14
CA ASP A 239 -5.67 -0.13 22.86
C ASP A 239 -6.95 -0.82 22.36
N ARG A 240 -7.98 -0.02 21.99
CA ARG A 240 -9.23 -0.55 21.41
C ARG A 240 -8.99 -1.48 20.22
N LEU A 241 -7.98 -1.22 19.41
CA LEU A 241 -7.75 -1.90 18.13
C LEU A 241 -6.53 -2.83 18.15
N GLU A 242 -5.74 -2.84 19.22
CA GLU A 242 -4.47 -3.56 19.30
C GLU A 242 -4.51 -4.70 20.35
N ALA A 243 -5.41 -5.67 20.12
CA ALA A 243 -5.43 -6.87 20.95
C ALA A 243 -4.23 -7.78 20.69
N GLY A 244 -3.61 -8.28 21.74
CA GLY A 244 -2.53 -9.27 21.69
C GLY A 244 -1.13 -8.70 21.97
N THR A 245 -0.14 -9.55 21.83
CA THR A 245 1.27 -9.17 22.07
C THR A 245 1.87 -8.52 20.82
N HIS A 246 2.47 -7.37 20.98
CA HIS A 246 3.10 -6.61 19.91
C HIS A 246 4.35 -7.29 19.34
N ASN A 247 4.53 -7.19 18.02
CA ASN A 247 5.75 -7.60 17.33
C ASN A 247 6.85 -6.53 17.51
N MET A 248 7.46 -6.47 18.70
CA MET A 248 8.47 -5.46 19.03
C MET A 248 9.65 -5.41 18.07
N PRO A 249 10.24 -6.54 17.62
CA PRO A 249 11.28 -6.50 16.60
C PRO A 249 10.80 -5.86 15.28
N GLY A 250 9.58 -6.19 14.86
CA GLY A 250 8.98 -5.58 13.66
C GLY A 250 8.76 -4.09 13.82
N ILE A 251 8.25 -3.64 14.96
CA ILE A 251 8.01 -2.22 15.27
C ILE A 251 9.32 -1.44 15.31
N ALA A 252 10.36 -1.97 15.92
CA ALA A 252 11.69 -1.35 15.93
C ALA A 252 12.29 -1.20 14.53
N GLY A 253 12.11 -2.23 13.68
CA GLY A 253 12.51 -2.16 12.28
C GLY A 253 11.67 -1.15 11.47
N LEU A 254 10.36 -1.10 11.69
CA LEU A 254 9.47 -0.15 11.03
C LEU A 254 9.82 1.30 11.40
N LEU A 255 10.10 1.58 12.67
CA LEU A 255 10.56 2.89 13.13
C LEU A 255 11.77 3.37 12.34
N GLU A 256 12.79 2.51 12.16
CA GLU A 256 13.98 2.88 11.38
C GLU A 256 13.70 3.03 9.88
N GLY A 257 12.75 2.27 9.34
CA GLY A 257 12.27 2.44 7.97
C GLY A 257 11.58 3.81 7.78
N ILE A 258 10.68 4.20 8.67
CA ILE A 258 10.00 5.50 8.66
C ILE A 258 11.04 6.65 8.79
N ARG A 259 11.98 6.54 9.72
CA ARG A 259 13.08 7.51 9.87
C ARG A 259 13.93 7.63 8.61
N PHE A 260 14.18 6.53 7.91
CA PHE A 260 14.87 6.57 6.62
C PHE A 260 14.06 7.39 5.60
N VAL A 261 12.75 7.13 5.45
CA VAL A 261 11.88 7.87 4.53
C VAL A 261 11.87 9.36 4.86
N ARG A 262 11.74 9.72 6.13
CA ARG A 262 11.76 11.14 6.58
C ARG A 262 13.10 11.82 6.27
N ARG A 263 14.23 11.13 6.50
CA ARG A 263 15.56 11.68 6.19
C ARG A 263 15.82 11.88 4.71
N GLN A 264 15.34 10.94 3.86
CA GLN A 264 15.51 11.05 2.40
C GLN A 264 14.53 12.05 1.80
N GLY A 265 13.33 12.18 2.37
CA GLY A 265 12.21 12.92 1.83
C GLY A 265 11.42 12.12 0.78
N VAL A 266 10.10 12.14 0.92
CA VAL A 266 9.16 11.41 0.02
C VAL A 266 9.38 11.81 -1.43
N ASP A 267 9.52 13.11 -1.72
CA ASP A 267 9.71 13.61 -3.08
C ASP A 267 11.03 13.14 -3.71
N ALA A 268 12.11 13.08 -2.92
CA ALA A 268 13.41 12.59 -3.41
C ALA A 268 13.37 11.09 -3.71
N ILE A 269 12.68 10.30 -2.86
CA ILE A 269 12.43 8.87 -3.12
C ILE A 269 11.62 8.71 -4.40
N ALA A 270 10.48 9.40 -4.51
CA ALA A 270 9.63 9.37 -5.70
C ALA A 270 10.37 9.75 -6.99
N ALA A 271 11.15 10.82 -6.96
CA ALA A 271 11.93 11.27 -8.11
C ALA A 271 12.96 10.21 -8.55
N ARG A 272 13.62 9.56 -7.58
CA ARG A 272 14.58 8.49 -7.86
C ARG A 272 13.91 7.26 -8.46
N GLU A 273 12.82 6.79 -7.87
CA GLU A 273 12.05 5.65 -8.37
C GLU A 273 11.47 5.89 -9.75
N ARG A 274 10.87 7.07 -9.98
CA ARG A 274 10.33 7.45 -11.30
C ARG A 274 11.41 7.51 -12.36
N ARG A 275 12.61 8.02 -12.06
CA ARG A 275 13.73 8.05 -13.03
C ARG A 275 14.10 6.67 -13.54
N VAL A 276 14.18 5.68 -12.66
CA VAL A 276 14.48 4.30 -13.02
C VAL A 276 13.34 3.67 -13.81
N ALA A 277 12.09 3.86 -13.35
CA ALA A 277 10.90 3.37 -14.03
C ALA A 277 10.74 3.96 -15.43
N GLN A 278 10.98 5.27 -15.59
CA GLN A 278 10.92 5.97 -16.88
C GLN A 278 11.97 5.42 -17.86
N ARG A 279 13.20 5.19 -17.38
CA ARG A 279 14.26 4.59 -18.20
C ARG A 279 13.87 3.20 -18.70
N ALA A 280 13.34 2.37 -17.83
CA ALA A 280 12.84 1.03 -18.19
C ALA A 280 11.66 1.13 -19.18
N ALA A 281 10.69 2.00 -18.91
CA ALA A 281 9.51 2.18 -19.75
C ALA A 281 9.86 2.62 -21.17
N GLN A 282 10.73 3.63 -21.30
CA GLN A 282 11.22 4.11 -22.61
C GLN A 282 11.96 3.02 -23.40
N GLY A 283 12.72 2.17 -22.71
CA GLY A 283 13.41 1.05 -23.35
C GLY A 283 12.45 -0.06 -23.79
N LEU A 284 11.51 -0.42 -22.94
CA LEU A 284 10.50 -1.46 -23.21
C LEU A 284 9.55 -1.06 -24.34
N GLU A 285 9.13 0.21 -24.41
CA GLU A 285 8.24 0.74 -25.47
C GLU A 285 8.82 0.57 -26.87
N ARG A 286 10.15 0.52 -27.01
CA ARG A 286 10.86 0.35 -28.29
C ARG A 286 10.97 -1.11 -28.73
N LEU A 287 10.62 -2.05 -27.87
CA LEU A 287 10.73 -3.47 -28.21
C LEU A 287 9.50 -3.92 -29.00
N PRO A 288 9.69 -4.55 -30.17
CA PRO A 288 8.58 -5.13 -30.93
C PRO A 288 7.80 -6.15 -30.08
N GLY A 289 6.45 -6.11 -30.16
CA GLY A 289 5.58 -7.02 -29.44
C GLY A 289 5.46 -6.71 -27.93
N VAL A 290 5.93 -5.56 -27.46
CA VAL A 290 5.72 -5.10 -26.09
C VAL A 290 4.69 -3.98 -26.07
N ARG A 291 3.59 -4.18 -25.35
CA ARG A 291 2.61 -3.13 -25.02
C ARG A 291 2.78 -2.75 -23.55
N ILE A 292 3.15 -1.50 -23.32
CA ILE A 292 3.41 -0.96 -22.00
C ILE A 292 2.29 -0.05 -21.51
N PHE A 293 1.98 -0.12 -20.21
CA PHE A 293 1.01 0.75 -19.55
C PHE A 293 1.74 1.80 -18.75
N TRP A 294 1.93 2.98 -19.36
CA TRP A 294 2.62 4.06 -18.68
C TRP A 294 2.15 5.44 -19.13
N ASP A 295 2.18 6.38 -18.21
CA ASP A 295 2.10 7.81 -18.47
C ASP A 295 3.49 8.30 -18.85
N ARG A 296 3.68 8.73 -20.11
CA ARG A 296 5.00 9.10 -20.66
C ARG A 296 5.75 10.15 -19.83
N GLU A 297 5.03 11.02 -19.15
CA GLU A 297 5.60 12.05 -18.30
C GLU A 297 5.67 11.64 -16.84
N LEU A 298 5.11 10.47 -16.47
CA LEU A 298 4.96 9.96 -15.11
C LEU A 298 4.36 10.99 -14.13
N ARG A 299 3.47 11.86 -14.62
CA ARG A 299 2.77 12.84 -13.77
C ARG A 299 1.76 12.17 -12.86
N HIS A 300 1.07 11.17 -13.40
CA HIS A 300 0.01 10.43 -12.71
C HIS A 300 0.38 8.95 -12.49
N GLN A 301 1.68 8.69 -12.40
CA GLN A 301 2.22 7.34 -12.20
C GLN A 301 3.41 7.36 -11.24
N THR A 302 3.51 6.31 -10.41
CA THR A 302 4.66 6.06 -9.53
C THR A 302 5.74 5.22 -10.23
N GLY A 303 6.71 4.70 -9.47
CA GLY A 303 7.73 3.78 -9.95
C GLY A 303 7.23 2.36 -10.29
N VAL A 304 5.92 2.17 -10.45
CA VAL A 304 5.28 0.90 -10.83
C VAL A 304 4.83 0.98 -12.27
N VAL A 305 5.30 0.06 -13.11
CA VAL A 305 4.98 0.00 -14.53
C VAL A 305 4.65 -1.43 -14.93
N SER A 306 3.54 -1.62 -15.65
CA SER A 306 3.16 -2.93 -16.19
C SER A 306 3.28 -2.97 -17.71
N PHE A 307 3.55 -4.15 -18.24
CA PHE A 307 3.60 -4.40 -19.67
C PHE A 307 3.12 -5.81 -19.99
N VAL A 308 2.71 -6.03 -21.23
CA VAL A 308 2.40 -7.34 -21.79
C VAL A 308 3.27 -7.59 -23.02
N THR A 309 3.52 -8.86 -23.31
CA THR A 309 4.27 -9.31 -24.48
C THR A 309 3.31 -10.05 -25.41
N GLU A 310 3.12 -9.55 -26.62
CA GLU A 310 2.16 -10.10 -27.58
C GLU A 310 2.49 -11.55 -27.94
N GLY A 311 1.45 -12.41 -27.90
CA GLY A 311 1.58 -13.81 -28.21
C GLY A 311 2.35 -14.66 -27.19
N ARG A 312 2.68 -14.12 -26.02
CA ARG A 312 3.40 -14.84 -24.98
C ARG A 312 2.70 -14.76 -23.63
N ASN A 313 2.77 -15.85 -22.88
CA ASN A 313 2.28 -15.89 -21.51
C ASN A 313 3.19 -15.06 -20.59
N CYS A 314 2.60 -14.19 -19.77
CA CYS A 314 3.36 -13.29 -18.90
C CYS A 314 4.14 -14.06 -17.80
N GLU A 315 3.63 -15.19 -17.32
CA GLU A 315 4.30 -15.99 -16.29
C GLU A 315 5.54 -16.69 -16.85
N GLU A 316 5.46 -17.26 -18.07
CA GLU A 316 6.60 -17.87 -18.77
C GLU A 316 7.72 -16.85 -19.03
N VAL A 317 7.36 -15.63 -19.48
CA VAL A 317 8.33 -14.55 -19.68
C VAL A 317 8.94 -14.14 -18.34
N GLY A 318 8.13 -14.05 -17.29
CA GLY A 318 8.59 -13.76 -15.93
C GLY A 318 9.61 -14.77 -15.41
N GLU A 319 9.35 -16.08 -15.62
CA GLU A 319 10.28 -17.16 -15.28
C GLU A 319 11.57 -17.09 -16.10
N ALA A 320 11.49 -16.80 -17.40
CA ALA A 320 12.65 -16.67 -18.26
C ALA A 320 13.54 -15.49 -17.83
N LEU A 321 12.95 -14.39 -17.35
CA LEU A 321 13.66 -13.25 -16.77
C LEU A 321 14.30 -13.61 -15.43
N ALA A 322 13.59 -14.35 -14.57
CA ALA A 322 14.10 -14.81 -13.29
C ALA A 322 15.36 -15.69 -13.46
N ARG A 323 15.35 -16.61 -14.46
CA ARG A 323 16.55 -17.41 -14.82
C ARG A 323 17.75 -16.54 -15.25
N ARG A 324 17.51 -15.30 -15.73
CA ARG A 324 18.53 -14.31 -16.07
C ARG A 324 18.89 -13.36 -14.93
N GLY A 325 18.38 -13.65 -13.72
CA GLY A 325 18.67 -12.87 -12.54
C GLY A 325 17.90 -11.53 -12.47
N ILE A 326 16.77 -11.41 -13.18
CA ILE A 326 15.85 -10.26 -13.12
C ILE A 326 14.58 -10.70 -12.40
N ALA A 327 14.34 -10.19 -11.20
CA ALA A 327 13.15 -10.45 -10.42
C ALA A 327 12.11 -9.36 -10.68
N LEU A 328 10.97 -9.73 -11.25
CA LEU A 328 9.76 -8.94 -11.39
C LEU A 328 8.54 -9.86 -11.18
N ARG A 329 7.35 -9.30 -11.15
CA ARG A 329 6.14 -10.10 -10.90
C ARG A 329 5.31 -10.25 -12.17
N ALA A 330 4.75 -11.45 -12.39
CA ALA A 330 3.80 -11.76 -13.45
C ALA A 330 2.43 -12.14 -12.89
N GLY A 331 1.37 -12.02 -13.70
CA GLY A 331 0.00 -12.44 -13.42
C GLY A 331 -0.94 -11.31 -13.02
N LEU A 332 -1.90 -11.59 -12.11
CA LEU A 332 -2.98 -10.66 -11.74
C LEU A 332 -2.69 -9.81 -10.49
N HIS A 333 -1.53 -9.93 -9.87
CA HIS A 333 -1.05 -9.09 -8.77
C HIS A 333 -2.04 -8.90 -7.60
N CYS A 334 -2.91 -9.88 -7.34
CA CYS A 334 -4.01 -9.80 -6.37
C CYS A 334 -4.97 -8.61 -6.58
N ALA A 335 -5.12 -8.15 -7.82
CA ALA A 335 -6.01 -7.04 -8.20
C ALA A 335 -6.75 -7.33 -9.51
N PRO A 336 -7.58 -8.41 -9.57
CA PRO A 336 -8.30 -8.76 -10.79
C PRO A 336 -9.24 -7.65 -11.26
N LEU A 337 -9.73 -6.81 -10.34
CA LEU A 337 -10.56 -5.65 -10.67
C LEU A 337 -9.77 -4.64 -11.52
N ALA A 338 -8.54 -4.31 -11.13
CA ALA A 338 -7.67 -3.42 -11.89
C ALA A 338 -7.37 -3.96 -13.30
N HIS A 339 -7.17 -5.27 -13.41
CA HIS A 339 -6.98 -5.91 -14.71
C HIS A 339 -8.24 -5.89 -15.59
N ARG A 340 -9.43 -6.01 -14.98
CA ARG A 340 -10.71 -5.86 -15.71
C ARG A 340 -10.84 -4.47 -16.27
N THR A 341 -10.64 -3.44 -15.44
CA THR A 341 -10.67 -2.02 -15.83
C THR A 341 -9.68 -1.70 -16.96
N ALA A 342 -8.47 -2.29 -16.93
CA ALA A 342 -7.43 -2.05 -17.93
C ALA A 342 -7.47 -3.02 -19.14
N GLY A 343 -8.41 -3.96 -19.19
CA GLY A 343 -8.55 -4.93 -20.30
C GLY A 343 -7.41 -5.96 -20.35
N THR A 344 -6.86 -6.35 -19.20
CA THR A 344 -5.76 -7.31 -19.10
C THR A 344 -6.09 -8.52 -18.20
N LEU A 345 -7.38 -8.76 -17.95
CA LEU A 345 -7.80 -9.82 -17.04
C LEU A 345 -7.37 -11.22 -17.53
N GLU A 346 -7.47 -11.46 -18.85
CA GLU A 346 -7.14 -12.76 -19.45
C GLU A 346 -5.63 -12.97 -19.63
N THR A 347 -4.87 -11.89 -19.81
CA THR A 347 -3.43 -11.99 -20.08
C THR A 347 -2.56 -11.85 -18.83
N GLY A 348 -3.09 -11.25 -17.78
CA GLY A 348 -2.26 -10.71 -16.72
C GLY A 348 -1.28 -9.66 -17.25
N THR A 349 -0.30 -9.29 -16.48
CA THR A 349 0.81 -8.42 -16.88
C THR A 349 2.12 -8.85 -16.24
N LEU A 350 3.23 -8.45 -16.84
CA LEU A 350 4.53 -8.34 -16.19
C LEU A 350 4.60 -6.98 -15.52
N ARG A 351 4.93 -6.93 -14.23
CA ARG A 351 5.02 -5.68 -13.47
C ARG A 351 6.44 -5.48 -12.96
N LEU A 352 7.07 -4.38 -13.37
CA LEU A 352 8.24 -3.86 -12.67
C LEU A 352 7.79 -2.86 -11.61
N SER A 353 8.44 -2.85 -10.46
CA SER A 353 8.26 -1.85 -9.41
C SER A 353 9.61 -1.53 -8.78
N THR A 354 9.94 -0.26 -8.76
CA THR A 354 11.23 0.26 -8.31
C THR A 354 11.21 0.58 -6.82
N SER A 355 12.39 0.68 -6.24
CA SER A 355 12.64 1.18 -4.89
C SER A 355 13.74 2.23 -4.93
N PHE A 356 13.97 2.90 -3.81
CA PHE A 356 15.08 3.85 -3.64
C PHE A 356 16.45 3.28 -4.05
N PHE A 357 16.66 1.97 -3.94
CA PHE A 357 17.95 1.33 -4.18
C PHE A 357 18.19 0.94 -5.64
N ASN A 358 17.17 0.99 -6.49
CA ASN A 358 17.36 0.69 -7.92
C ASN A 358 18.13 1.78 -8.67
N THR A 359 18.80 1.39 -9.74
CA THR A 359 19.63 2.28 -10.57
C THR A 359 19.20 2.26 -12.04
N PRO A 360 19.51 3.34 -12.83
CA PRO A 360 19.24 3.35 -14.27
C PRO A 360 19.90 2.20 -15.04
N ASP A 361 21.11 1.79 -14.66
CA ASP A 361 21.81 0.66 -15.31
C ASP A 361 21.05 -0.66 -15.13
N GLN A 362 20.38 -0.83 -14.00
CA GLN A 362 19.51 -1.98 -13.77
C GLN A 362 18.31 -1.97 -14.72
N ALA A 363 17.74 -0.79 -15.01
CA ALA A 363 16.67 -0.63 -15.99
C ALA A 363 17.14 -1.01 -17.41
N ASP A 364 18.34 -0.60 -17.81
CA ASP A 364 18.91 -0.98 -19.12
C ASP A 364 19.11 -2.50 -19.22
N ARG A 365 19.60 -3.13 -18.15
CA ARG A 365 19.75 -4.59 -18.10
C ARG A 365 18.40 -5.33 -18.16
N LEU A 366 17.35 -4.79 -17.55
CA LEU A 366 15.99 -5.33 -17.69
C LEU A 366 15.55 -5.29 -19.15
N VAL A 367 15.65 -4.13 -19.81
CA VAL A 367 15.26 -3.96 -21.23
C VAL A 367 16.03 -4.91 -22.13
N TRP A 368 17.35 -5.02 -21.95
CA TRP A 368 18.18 -5.97 -22.69
C TRP A 368 17.72 -7.42 -22.45
N SER A 369 17.43 -7.79 -21.22
CA SER A 369 16.99 -9.15 -20.87
C SER A 369 15.63 -9.49 -21.49
N VAL A 370 14.66 -8.55 -21.47
CA VAL A 370 13.37 -8.71 -22.14
C VAL A 370 13.57 -8.89 -23.64
N SER A 371 14.41 -8.04 -24.30
CA SER A 371 14.72 -8.17 -25.72
C SER A 371 15.29 -9.55 -26.06
N ARG A 372 16.15 -10.11 -25.22
CA ARG A 372 16.71 -11.45 -25.43
C ARG A 372 15.66 -12.54 -25.27
N VAL A 373 14.83 -12.49 -24.25
CA VAL A 373 13.73 -13.45 -24.02
C VAL A 373 12.76 -13.44 -25.19
N LEU A 374 12.44 -12.27 -25.75
CA LEU A 374 11.53 -12.16 -26.89
C LEU A 374 12.09 -12.71 -28.21
N ARG A 375 13.43 -12.69 -28.38
CA ARG A 375 14.10 -13.24 -29.58
C ARG A 375 14.32 -14.74 -29.53
N GLU A 376 14.36 -15.30 -28.33
CA GLU A 376 14.50 -16.74 -28.16
C GLU A 376 13.14 -17.38 -28.39
N ASN A 377 13.04 -18.29 -29.35
CA ASN A 377 11.92 -19.22 -29.44
C ASN A 377 12.00 -20.06 -28.15
N VAL A 378 11.03 -19.88 -27.27
CA VAL A 378 10.85 -20.80 -26.15
C VAL A 378 10.43 -22.11 -26.79
N GLU A 379 11.40 -23.00 -27.07
CA GLU A 379 11.09 -24.41 -27.27
C GLU A 379 10.47 -24.90 -25.96
N LEU A 380 9.17 -25.13 -26.02
CA LEU A 380 8.39 -25.78 -24.98
C LEU A 380 8.81 -27.24 -24.84
#